data_b85701d6b0c9227e87f5d35bc3e3f52e
#
_entry.id   b85701d6b0c9227e87f5d35bc3e3f52e
#
_cell.length_a   1.000
_cell.length_b   1.000
_cell.length_c   1.000
_cell.angle_alpha   90.00
_cell.angle_beta   90.00
_cell.angle_gamma   90.00
#
_symmetry.space_group_name_H-M   'P 1'
#
loop_
_entity.id
_entity.type
_entity.pdbx_description
1 polymer ?
#
loop_
_entity_poly.entity_id
_entity_poly.type
_entity_poly.pdbx_seq_one_letter_code
_entity_poly.pdbx_strand_id
1 'polypeptide(L)'
;AVEARARGWIAVYGAEFPGDAENGLLGQSDEERERFEEFADDAPCPALDPATGGCDVYAWRPMACRVFGPPVRMAGADGAEGLGHCELCFIGATAQQVAACEMLVPHEAEARLLEEIGSRRETVVAFAVLLNSG
;
A
#
# COMPACT_ATOMS: atom_id res chain seq x y z
N ALA A 1 4.34 -9.54 17.94
CA ALA A 1 2.97 -9.69 17.41
C ALA A 1 2.92 -9.51 15.89
N VAL A 2 3.34 -8.37 15.33
CA VAL A 2 3.26 -8.08 13.88
C VAL A 2 4.04 -9.07 13.00
N GLU A 3 5.24 -9.47 13.41
CA GLU A 3 6.04 -10.46 12.69
C GLU A 3 5.36 -11.84 12.59
N ALA A 4 4.69 -12.26 13.68
CA ALA A 4 3.97 -13.54 13.67
C ALA A 4 2.80 -13.50 12.67
N ARG A 5 2.09 -12.37 12.58
CA ARG A 5 1.04 -12.17 11.57
C ARG A 5 1.62 -12.10 10.16
N ALA A 6 2.76 -11.44 9.97
CA ALA A 6 3.45 -11.37 8.68
C ALA A 6 3.87 -12.76 8.19
N ARG A 7 4.45 -13.59 9.07
CA ARG A 7 4.79 -15.00 8.75
C ARG A 7 3.54 -15.82 8.41
N GLY A 8 2.46 -15.66 9.18
CA GLY A 8 1.18 -16.33 8.90
C GLY A 8 0.60 -15.90 7.56
N TRP A 9 0.66 -14.62 7.24
CA TRP A 9 0.22 -14.08 5.96
C TRP A 9 1.02 -14.67 4.79
N ILE A 10 2.35 -14.71 4.89
CA ILE A 10 3.22 -15.31 3.86
C ILE A 10 2.96 -16.80 3.71
N ALA A 11 2.71 -17.52 4.80
CA ALA A 11 2.40 -18.95 4.73
C ALA A 11 1.12 -19.25 3.94
N VAL A 12 0.15 -18.33 3.98
CA VAL A 12 -1.14 -18.47 3.26
C VAL A 12 -1.02 -18.00 1.81
N TYR A 13 -0.45 -16.81 1.59
CA TYR A 13 -0.49 -16.13 0.29
C TYR A 13 0.83 -16.19 -0.50
N GLY A 14 1.93 -16.53 0.15
CA GLY A 14 3.26 -16.46 -0.47
C GLY A 14 3.46 -17.35 -1.70
N ALA A 15 2.73 -18.46 -1.80
CA ALA A 15 2.80 -19.35 -2.97
C ALA A 15 2.26 -18.71 -4.26
N GLU A 16 1.34 -17.75 -4.13
CA GLU A 16 0.72 -17.02 -5.24
C GLU A 16 1.30 -15.61 -5.42
N PHE A 17 2.34 -15.29 -4.65
CA PHE A 17 2.96 -13.96 -4.68
C PHE A 17 3.43 -13.60 -6.11
N PRO A 18 3.00 -12.44 -6.65
CA PRO A 18 3.33 -12.04 -8.01
C PRO A 18 4.73 -11.40 -8.09
N GLY A 19 5.75 -12.23 -7.93
CA GLY A 19 7.15 -11.83 -7.93
C GLY A 19 8.06 -12.88 -7.33
N ASP A 20 9.17 -12.44 -6.76
CA ASP A 20 10.15 -13.29 -6.09
C ASP A 20 9.78 -13.45 -4.59
N ALA A 21 9.11 -14.55 -4.26
CA ALA A 21 8.68 -14.84 -2.89
C ALA A 21 9.84 -15.11 -1.92
N GLU A 22 11.03 -15.50 -2.40
CA GLU A 22 12.19 -15.71 -1.53
C GLU A 22 12.76 -14.40 -1.02
N ASN A 23 12.81 -13.39 -1.87
CA ASN A 23 13.29 -12.05 -1.54
C ASN A 23 12.14 -11.06 -1.20
N GLY A 24 10.90 -11.48 -1.37
CA GLY A 24 9.72 -10.67 -1.10
C GLY A 24 9.57 -9.47 -2.05
N LEU A 25 10.09 -9.56 -3.26
CA LEU A 25 10.11 -8.46 -4.21
C LEU A 25 9.06 -8.68 -5.30
N LEU A 26 8.21 -7.67 -5.50
CA LEU A 26 7.20 -7.66 -6.56
C LEU A 26 7.85 -7.74 -7.94
N GLY A 27 7.22 -8.47 -8.83
CA GLY A 27 7.60 -8.54 -10.23
C GLY A 27 7.32 -7.24 -10.95
N GLN A 28 8.03 -7.02 -12.08
CA GLN A 28 7.95 -5.78 -12.84
C GLN A 28 7.37 -5.97 -14.24
N SER A 29 7.04 -7.20 -14.62
CA SER A 29 6.34 -7.46 -15.88
C SER A 29 4.87 -7.00 -15.79
N ASP A 30 4.28 -6.73 -16.93
CA ASP A 30 2.87 -6.32 -16.99
C ASP A 30 1.95 -7.42 -16.45
N GLU A 31 2.25 -8.70 -16.72
CA GLU A 31 1.52 -9.85 -16.19
C GLU A 31 1.59 -9.94 -14.65
N GLU A 32 2.76 -9.68 -14.05
CA GLU A 32 2.92 -9.69 -12.60
C GLU A 32 2.18 -8.52 -11.95
N ARG A 33 2.15 -7.37 -12.61
CA ARG A 33 1.38 -6.19 -12.16
C ARG A 33 -0.13 -6.44 -12.20
N GLU A 34 -0.64 -7.03 -13.29
CA GLU A 34 -2.05 -7.42 -13.39
C GLU A 34 -2.42 -8.44 -12.29
N ARG A 35 -1.57 -9.44 -12.06
CA ARG A 35 -1.79 -10.40 -10.96
C ARG A 35 -1.76 -9.76 -9.59
N PHE A 36 -0.97 -8.70 -9.40
CA PHE A 36 -0.91 -7.99 -8.12
C PHE A 36 -2.21 -7.24 -7.81
N GLU A 37 -2.95 -6.78 -8.81
CA GLU A 37 -4.23 -6.08 -8.61
C GLU A 37 -5.28 -6.96 -7.92
N GLU A 38 -5.24 -8.27 -8.15
CA GLU A 38 -6.16 -9.25 -7.56
C GLU A 38 -5.53 -10.04 -6.40
N PHE A 39 -4.22 -9.86 -6.18
CA PHE A 39 -3.47 -10.65 -5.20
C PHE A 39 -3.82 -10.26 -3.77
N ALA A 40 -4.36 -11.23 -3.02
CA ALA A 40 -4.67 -11.09 -1.60
C ALA A 40 -5.59 -9.90 -1.25
N ASP A 41 -6.49 -9.54 -2.16
CA ASP A 41 -7.43 -8.43 -2.02
C ASP A 41 -8.25 -8.48 -0.73
N ASP A 42 -8.71 -9.67 -0.34
CA ASP A 42 -9.48 -9.90 0.87
C ASP A 42 -8.60 -10.11 2.12
N ALA A 43 -7.28 -10.11 1.96
CA ALA A 43 -6.37 -10.39 3.06
C ALA A 43 -6.20 -9.18 3.99
N PRO A 44 -6.38 -9.34 5.30
CA PRO A 44 -6.09 -8.26 6.23
C PRO A 44 -4.60 -7.94 6.23
N CYS A 45 -4.27 -6.65 6.29
CA CYS A 45 -2.88 -6.22 6.42
C CYS A 45 -2.24 -6.84 7.67
N PRO A 46 -1.06 -7.47 7.58
CA PRO A 46 -0.41 -8.09 8.75
C PRO A 46 0.03 -7.09 9.81
N ALA A 47 0.14 -5.81 9.47
CA ALA A 47 0.41 -4.75 10.43
C ALA A 47 -0.84 -4.31 11.23
N LEU A 48 -2.04 -4.73 10.82
CA LEU A 48 -3.27 -4.45 11.53
C LEU A 48 -3.36 -5.32 12.80
N ASP A 49 -3.57 -4.68 13.94
CA ASP A 49 -3.93 -5.39 15.17
C ASP A 49 -5.41 -5.76 15.15
N PRO A 50 -5.77 -7.05 15.11
CA PRO A 50 -7.16 -7.47 15.00
C PRO A 50 -8.01 -7.13 16.24
N ALA A 51 -7.38 -6.90 17.39
CA ALA A 51 -8.09 -6.58 18.64
C ALA A 51 -8.50 -5.10 18.71
N THR A 52 -7.70 -4.21 18.15
CA THR A 52 -7.91 -2.77 18.24
C THR A 52 -8.29 -2.11 16.92
N GLY A 53 -8.03 -2.78 15.79
CA GLY A 53 -8.13 -2.19 14.45
C GLY A 53 -7.02 -1.16 14.14
N GLY A 54 -6.05 -1.01 15.03
CA GLY A 54 -4.93 -0.09 14.88
C GLY A 54 -3.80 -0.68 14.04
N CYS A 55 -2.98 0.19 13.46
CA CYS A 55 -1.78 -0.22 12.73
C CYS A 55 -0.57 -0.21 13.67
N ASP A 56 0.03 -1.39 13.92
CA ASP A 56 1.20 -1.55 14.79
C ASP A 56 2.47 -0.85 14.26
N VAL A 57 2.50 -0.54 12.98
CA VAL A 57 3.60 0.18 12.33
C VAL A 57 3.20 1.59 11.88
N TYR A 58 2.23 2.20 12.55
CA TYR A 58 1.63 3.47 12.12
C TYR A 58 2.66 4.58 11.81
N ALA A 59 3.67 4.74 12.66
CA ALA A 59 4.71 5.76 12.47
C ALA A 59 5.60 5.49 11.24
N TRP A 60 5.68 4.23 10.82
CA TRP A 60 6.55 3.74 9.74
C TRP A 60 5.79 3.37 8.47
N ARG A 61 4.52 3.80 8.37
CA ARG A 61 3.71 3.49 7.20
C ARG A 61 4.37 4.00 5.91
N PRO A 62 4.45 3.15 4.87
CA PRO A 62 4.91 3.59 3.55
C PRO A 62 3.94 4.61 2.94
N MET A 63 4.38 5.32 1.90
CA MET A 63 3.59 6.34 1.23
C MET A 63 2.26 5.79 0.73
N ALA A 64 2.24 4.59 0.14
CA ALA A 64 1.01 3.94 -0.30
C ALA A 64 -0.06 3.86 0.80
N CYS A 65 0.33 3.51 2.05
CA CYS A 65 -0.59 3.48 3.18
C CYS A 65 -1.02 4.88 3.67
N ARG A 66 -0.20 5.90 3.44
CA ARG A 66 -0.49 7.28 3.87
C ARG A 66 -1.47 7.98 2.94
N VAL A 67 -1.41 7.66 1.66
CA VAL A 67 -2.30 8.23 0.63
C VAL A 67 -3.58 7.43 0.43
N PHE A 68 -3.68 6.25 1.05
CA PHE A 68 -4.89 5.43 1.00
C PHE A 68 -5.91 5.93 2.02
N GLY A 69 -7.05 6.41 1.52
CA GLY A 69 -8.15 6.93 2.33
C GLY A 69 -8.43 8.40 2.12
N PRO A 70 -7.49 9.35 2.34
CA PRO A 70 -7.73 10.76 2.06
C PRO A 70 -7.94 11.00 0.56
N PRO A 71 -8.64 12.11 0.18
CA PRO A 71 -8.77 12.48 -1.22
C PRO A 71 -7.41 12.82 -1.83
N VAL A 72 -7.05 12.13 -2.88
CA VAL A 72 -5.83 12.38 -3.67
C VAL A 72 -6.19 12.58 -5.13
N ARG A 73 -5.48 13.46 -5.81
CA ARG A 73 -5.69 13.71 -7.24
C ARG A 73 -5.16 12.53 -8.06
N MET A 74 -6.02 12.01 -8.92
CA MET A 74 -5.71 10.87 -9.79
C MET A 74 -6.13 11.21 -11.21
N ALA A 75 -5.35 10.75 -12.19
CA ALA A 75 -5.74 10.76 -13.59
C ALA A 75 -6.54 9.48 -13.90
N GLY A 76 -7.73 9.63 -14.43
CA GLY A 76 -8.52 8.51 -14.94
C GLY A 76 -7.93 7.95 -16.24
N ALA A 77 -8.40 6.77 -16.65
CA ALA A 77 -7.97 6.12 -17.88
C ALA A 77 -8.28 6.95 -19.15
N ASP A 78 -9.24 7.86 -19.07
CA ASP A 78 -9.62 8.84 -20.11
C ASP A 78 -8.81 10.14 -20.08
N GLY A 79 -7.83 10.24 -19.13
CA GLY A 79 -7.03 11.44 -18.92
C GLY A 79 -7.73 12.54 -18.12
N ALA A 80 -8.98 12.35 -17.70
CA ALA A 80 -9.68 13.28 -16.83
C ALA A 80 -9.09 13.20 -15.41
N GLU A 81 -8.84 14.34 -14.77
CA GLU A 81 -8.42 14.39 -13.38
C GLU A 81 -9.62 14.36 -12.43
N GLY A 82 -9.51 13.57 -11.36
CA GLY A 82 -10.50 13.46 -10.32
C GLY A 82 -9.86 13.26 -8.95
N LEU A 83 -10.66 13.34 -7.88
CA LEU A 83 -10.24 13.01 -6.53
C LEU A 83 -10.68 11.58 -6.20
N GLY A 84 -9.72 10.66 -6.11
CA GLY A 84 -9.93 9.34 -5.53
C GLY A 84 -9.89 9.40 -4.01
N HIS A 85 -10.82 8.77 -3.32
CA HIS A 85 -10.88 8.71 -1.86
C HIS A 85 -11.57 7.43 -1.40
N CYS A 86 -11.36 7.06 -0.15
CA CYS A 86 -12.10 5.96 0.45
C CYS A 86 -13.54 6.40 0.77
N GLU A 87 -14.52 5.79 0.13
CA GLU A 87 -15.94 6.10 0.36
C GLU A 87 -16.37 5.84 1.81
N LEU A 88 -15.78 4.85 2.48
CA LEU A 88 -16.06 4.54 3.88
C LEU A 88 -15.60 5.64 4.85
N CYS A 89 -14.57 6.41 4.48
CA CYS A 89 -14.09 7.54 5.27
C CYS A 89 -14.90 8.82 5.06
N PHE A 90 -15.66 8.89 3.95
CA PHE A 90 -16.39 10.09 3.51
C PHE A 90 -17.88 9.82 3.29
N ILE A 91 -18.48 8.94 4.09
CA ILE A 91 -19.92 8.61 4.00
C ILE A 91 -20.74 9.88 4.13
N GLY A 92 -21.55 10.16 3.11
CA GLY A 92 -22.46 11.31 3.08
C GLY A 92 -21.75 12.66 2.92
N ALA A 93 -20.45 12.70 2.68
CA ALA A 93 -19.75 13.94 2.41
C ALA A 93 -20.08 14.49 1.02
N THR A 94 -20.20 15.82 0.93
CA THR A 94 -20.36 16.51 -0.36
C THR A 94 -19.04 16.56 -1.13
N ALA A 95 -19.10 16.74 -2.44
CA ALA A 95 -17.89 16.93 -3.26
C ALA A 95 -17.00 18.09 -2.77
N GLN A 96 -17.60 19.16 -2.24
CA GLN A 96 -16.89 20.30 -1.67
C GLN A 96 -16.14 19.90 -0.39
N GLN A 97 -16.76 19.10 0.49
CA GLN A 97 -16.12 18.59 1.71
C GLN A 97 -14.98 17.66 1.38
N VAL A 98 -15.16 16.76 0.42
CA VAL A 98 -14.09 15.86 -0.08
C VAL A 98 -12.93 16.69 -0.62
N ALA A 99 -13.19 17.66 -1.49
CA ALA A 99 -12.15 18.52 -2.08
C ALA A 99 -11.39 19.35 -1.01
N ALA A 100 -12.07 19.77 0.05
CA ALA A 100 -11.42 20.50 1.15
C ALA A 100 -10.42 19.65 1.96
N CYS A 101 -10.52 18.32 1.84
CA CYS A 101 -9.62 17.35 2.50
C CYS A 101 -8.54 16.82 1.54
N GLU A 102 -8.37 17.38 0.34
CA GLU A 102 -7.37 16.93 -0.63
C GLU A 102 -5.97 16.89 0.00
N MET A 103 -5.35 15.72 -0.10
CA MET A 103 -3.96 15.52 0.33
C MET A 103 -3.03 15.70 -0.85
N LEU A 104 -2.04 16.57 -0.70
CA LEU A 104 -0.97 16.71 -1.68
C LEU A 104 0.06 15.59 -1.49
N VAL A 105 0.23 14.75 -2.51
CA VAL A 105 1.24 13.69 -2.50
C VAL A 105 2.60 14.29 -2.83
N PRO A 106 3.62 14.12 -1.97
CA PRO A 106 4.94 14.73 -2.18
C PRO A 106 5.80 13.93 -3.17
N HIS A 107 5.35 13.80 -4.41
CA HIS A 107 5.99 12.99 -5.46
C HIS A 107 7.47 13.32 -5.68
N GLU A 108 7.86 14.61 -5.64
CA GLU A 108 9.25 15.01 -5.81
C GLU A 108 10.14 14.57 -4.65
N ALA A 109 9.62 14.59 -3.42
CA ALA A 109 10.37 14.13 -2.26
C ALA A 109 10.52 12.61 -2.28
N GLU A 110 9.49 11.88 -2.68
CA GLU A 110 9.53 10.43 -2.85
C GLU A 110 10.53 10.03 -3.94
N ALA A 111 10.49 10.69 -5.10
CA ALA A 111 11.44 10.43 -6.19
C ALA A 111 12.90 10.62 -5.75
N ARG A 112 13.19 11.69 -5.00
CA ARG A 112 14.55 11.92 -4.45
C ARG A 112 14.98 10.83 -3.47
N LEU A 113 14.09 10.39 -2.59
CA LEU A 113 14.38 9.30 -1.65
C LEU A 113 14.66 7.99 -2.39
N LEU A 114 13.91 7.67 -3.44
CA LEU A 114 14.15 6.49 -4.26
C LEU A 114 15.50 6.56 -5.00
N GLU A 115 15.91 7.73 -5.45
CA GLU A 115 17.23 7.95 -6.04
C GLU A 115 18.35 7.76 -5.01
N GLU A 116 18.21 8.30 -3.79
CA GLU A 116 19.17 8.13 -2.70
C GLU A 116 19.31 6.67 -2.26
N ILE A 117 18.20 5.94 -2.20
CA ILE A 117 18.17 4.49 -1.89
C ILE A 117 18.79 3.67 -3.03
N GLY A 118 18.76 4.19 -4.27
CA GLY A 118 19.27 3.51 -5.46
C GLY A 118 18.44 2.30 -5.88
N SER A 119 17.19 2.19 -5.41
CA SER A 119 16.30 1.09 -5.74
C SER A 119 14.86 1.57 -5.90
N ARG A 120 14.20 1.05 -6.94
CA ARG A 120 12.76 1.23 -7.17
C ARG A 120 12.00 -0.09 -7.01
N ARG A 121 12.61 -1.06 -6.35
CA ARG A 121 11.98 -2.37 -6.14
C ARG A 121 10.94 -2.27 -5.04
N GLU A 122 9.79 -2.86 -5.29
CA GLU A 122 8.63 -2.81 -4.41
C GLU A 122 8.44 -4.13 -3.68
N THR A 123 7.81 -4.07 -2.52
CA THR A 123 7.46 -5.22 -1.70
C THR A 123 6.11 -4.98 -1.03
N VAL A 124 5.54 -6.02 -0.44
CA VAL A 124 4.34 -5.88 0.39
C VAL A 124 4.70 -5.83 1.88
N VAL A 125 3.79 -5.27 2.70
CA VAL A 125 4.02 -5.06 4.14
C VAL A 125 4.46 -6.33 4.86
N ALA A 126 3.94 -7.50 4.48
CA ALA A 126 4.29 -8.78 5.10
C ALA A 126 5.79 -9.08 5.01
N PHE A 127 6.39 -8.91 3.85
CA PHE A 127 7.83 -9.11 3.65
C PHE A 127 8.64 -7.96 4.26
N ALA A 128 8.21 -6.72 4.09
CA ALA A 128 8.91 -5.56 4.62
C ALA A 128 9.09 -5.63 6.15
N VAL A 129 8.10 -6.12 6.88
CA VAL A 129 8.17 -6.32 8.34
C VAL A 129 9.26 -7.32 8.70
N LEU A 130 9.42 -8.40 7.93
CA LEU A 130 10.39 -9.47 8.23
C LEU A 130 11.81 -9.13 7.80
N LEU A 131 11.99 -8.37 6.73
CA LEU A 131 13.31 -7.94 6.25
C LEU A 131 14.04 -7.01 7.24
N ASN A 132 13.28 -6.26 8.05
CA ASN A 132 13.82 -5.33 9.04
C ASN A 132 13.96 -5.94 10.45
N SER A 133 13.70 -7.23 10.60
CA SER A 133 13.72 -7.95 11.89
C SER A 133 15.04 -8.67 12.17
N GLY A 134 16.06 -8.41 11.34
CA GLY A 134 17.40 -9.02 11.45
C GLY A 134 18.43 -8.13 12.15
#